data_0553a763e7a3ecc47f7fd11517e837d6
#
_entry.id   0553a763e7a3ecc47f7fd11517e837d6
#
_cell.length_a   1.000
_cell.length_b   1.000
_cell.length_c   1.000
_cell.angle_alpha   90.00
_cell.angle_beta   90.00
_cell.angle_gamma   90.00
#
_symmetry.space_group_name_H-M   'P 1'
#
loop_
_entity.id
_entity.type
_entity.pdbx_description
1 polymer ?
#
loop_
_entity_poly.entity_id
_entity_poly.type
_entity_poly.pdbx_seq_one_letter_code
_entity_poly.pdbx_strand_id
1 'polypeptide(L)'
;MRLLISTFIILLLVGCSGVKQIETYKVGVKKTPLNLELPSPLDTNDLEFIVINKDNYKEVFERLTSDGKQPVLFALTDDGYKALSMNYADLREHIIAQREIIIAYKEYYKTEEE
;
A
#
# COMPACT_ATOMS: atom_id res chain seq x y z
N MET A 1 -16.06 -76.49 -7.98
CA MET A 1 -15.74 -75.30 -8.80
C MET A 1 -16.39 -74.04 -8.29
N ARG A 2 -17.66 -74.01 -7.92
CA ARG A 2 -18.35 -72.80 -7.38
C ARG A 2 -17.80 -72.35 -6.00
N LEU A 3 -17.45 -73.28 -5.13
CA LEU A 3 -16.87 -73.00 -3.79
C LEU A 3 -15.46 -72.32 -3.89
N LEU A 4 -14.64 -72.78 -4.82
CA LEU A 4 -13.29 -72.23 -5.04
C LEU A 4 -13.31 -70.80 -5.60
N ILE A 5 -14.29 -70.50 -6.45
CA ILE A 5 -14.46 -69.13 -7.01
C ILE A 5 -14.92 -68.16 -5.92
N SER A 6 -15.83 -68.61 -5.03
CA SER A 6 -16.30 -67.77 -3.91
C SER A 6 -15.20 -67.43 -2.94
N THR A 7 -14.33 -68.38 -2.60
CA THR A 7 -13.18 -68.17 -1.70
C THR A 7 -12.14 -67.23 -2.30
N PHE A 8 -11.91 -67.30 -3.63
CA PHE A 8 -10.98 -66.42 -4.31
C PHE A 8 -11.45 -64.97 -4.37
N ILE A 9 -12.78 -64.74 -4.49
CA ILE A 9 -13.37 -63.38 -4.48
C ILE A 9 -13.26 -62.75 -3.09
N ILE A 10 -13.42 -63.50 -2.03
CA ILE A 10 -13.29 -63.01 -0.63
C ILE A 10 -11.85 -62.61 -0.33
N LEU A 11 -10.84 -63.33 -0.86
CA LEU A 11 -9.43 -62.99 -0.68
C LEU A 11 -9.03 -61.70 -1.37
N LEU A 12 -9.68 -61.29 -2.49
CA LEU A 12 -9.38 -60.08 -3.20
C LEU A 12 -9.94 -58.83 -2.51
N LEU A 13 -10.91 -58.96 -1.62
CA LEU A 13 -11.52 -57.83 -0.90
C LEU A 13 -10.76 -57.38 0.35
N VAL A 14 -9.82 -58.16 0.84
CA VAL A 14 -9.02 -57.84 2.06
C VAL A 14 -7.80 -56.97 1.77
N GLY A 15 -7.48 -56.70 0.49
CA GLY A 15 -6.23 -56.09 0.06
C GLY A 15 -6.14 -54.53 0.12
N CYS A 16 -7.14 -53.80 0.56
CA CYS A 16 -7.14 -52.32 0.48
C CYS A 16 -7.36 -51.61 1.82
N SER A 17 -6.62 -51.97 2.88
CA SER A 17 -6.70 -51.20 4.15
C SER A 17 -5.38 -50.58 4.60
N GLY A 18 -4.56 -50.17 3.64
CA GLY A 18 -3.28 -49.50 3.92
C GLY A 18 -3.23 -48.03 3.42
N VAL A 19 -4.33 -47.29 3.55
CA VAL A 19 -4.23 -45.82 3.31
C VAL A 19 -3.50 -45.22 4.51
N LYS A 20 -2.18 -44.99 4.37
CA LYS A 20 -1.45 -44.17 5.33
C LYS A 20 -2.13 -42.80 5.38
N GLN A 21 -2.68 -42.46 6.54
CA GLN A 21 -3.14 -41.09 6.78
C GLN A 21 -1.94 -40.16 6.55
N ILE A 22 -2.07 -39.24 5.61
CA ILE A 22 -1.10 -38.18 5.42
C ILE A 22 -1.24 -37.29 6.65
N GLU A 23 -0.33 -37.39 7.60
CA GLU A 23 -0.23 -36.43 8.68
C GLU A 23 0.21 -35.09 8.08
N THR A 24 -0.75 -34.17 7.96
CA THR A 24 -0.42 -32.80 7.59
C THR A 24 0.24 -32.11 8.78
N TYR A 25 1.56 -32.06 8.76
CA TYR A 25 2.31 -31.24 9.73
C TYR A 25 2.03 -29.77 9.41
N LYS A 26 1.26 -29.13 10.28
CA LYS A 26 1.19 -27.66 10.29
C LYS A 26 2.51 -27.16 10.86
N VAL A 27 3.47 -26.90 9.99
CA VAL A 27 4.69 -26.17 10.38
C VAL A 27 4.28 -24.74 10.64
N GLY A 28 4.18 -24.35 11.91
CA GLY A 28 4.03 -22.95 12.28
C GLY A 28 5.26 -22.18 11.81
N VAL A 29 5.11 -21.39 10.76
CA VAL A 29 6.17 -20.47 10.36
C VAL A 29 6.28 -19.41 11.44
N LYS A 30 7.40 -19.40 12.17
CA LYS A 30 7.68 -18.38 13.18
C LYS A 30 7.79 -17.04 12.48
N LYS A 31 6.80 -16.17 12.68
CA LYS A 31 6.82 -14.82 12.14
C LYS A 31 7.81 -13.99 12.96
N THR A 32 8.74 -13.33 12.28
CA THR A 32 9.68 -12.42 12.94
C THR A 32 9.08 -11.02 12.95
N PRO A 33 8.95 -10.37 14.11
CA PRO A 33 8.41 -9.01 14.17
C PRO A 33 9.28 -8.04 13.35
N LEU A 34 8.63 -7.24 12.53
CA LEU A 34 9.27 -6.17 11.76
C LEU A 34 9.39 -4.93 12.66
N ASN A 35 10.55 -4.77 13.30
CA ASN A 35 10.87 -3.59 14.13
C ASN A 35 11.28 -2.37 13.30
N LEU A 36 10.56 -2.11 12.21
CA LEU A 36 10.77 -0.90 11.42
C LEU A 36 9.96 0.25 12.01
N GLU A 37 10.62 1.35 12.29
CA GLU A 37 9.93 2.58 12.67
C GLU A 37 9.16 3.13 11.45
N LEU A 38 7.98 3.68 11.71
CA LEU A 38 7.24 4.38 10.66
C LEU A 38 7.98 5.68 10.35
N PRO A 39 8.06 6.06 9.06
CA PRO A 39 8.61 7.35 8.68
C PRO A 39 7.90 8.48 9.42
N SER A 40 8.66 9.48 9.86
CA SER A 40 8.09 10.71 10.40
C SER A 40 7.17 11.37 9.38
N PRO A 41 6.12 12.08 9.81
CA PRO A 41 5.33 12.91 8.92
C PRO A 41 6.23 13.85 8.13
N LEU A 42 5.91 14.05 6.84
CA LEU A 42 6.61 15.02 6.03
C LEU A 42 6.28 16.43 6.54
N ASP A 43 7.32 17.19 6.84
CA ASP A 43 7.22 18.62 7.06
C ASP A 43 7.33 19.32 5.71
N THR A 44 6.22 19.90 5.25
CA THR A 44 6.14 20.58 3.95
C THR A 44 6.17 22.07 4.17
N ASN A 45 6.93 22.78 3.32
CA ASN A 45 6.93 24.23 3.34
C ASN A 45 5.56 24.77 2.86
N ASP A 46 5.16 25.89 3.47
CA ASP A 46 3.98 26.61 3.02
C ASP A 46 4.22 27.22 1.63
N LEU A 47 3.26 27.03 0.74
CA LEU A 47 3.27 27.57 -0.61
C LEU A 47 2.18 28.64 -0.73
N GLU A 48 2.59 29.87 -1.03
CA GLU A 48 1.68 30.94 -1.34
C GLU A 48 1.53 31.09 -2.86
N PHE A 49 0.30 31.02 -3.34
CA PHE A 49 -0.02 31.23 -4.74
C PHE A 49 -0.59 32.63 -4.95
N ILE A 50 -0.02 33.36 -5.89
CA ILE A 50 -0.51 34.67 -6.28
C ILE A 50 -1.28 34.52 -7.57
N VAL A 51 -2.55 34.88 -7.57
CA VAL A 51 -3.37 34.89 -8.78
C VAL A 51 -3.09 36.16 -9.58
N ILE A 52 -2.56 36.01 -10.79
CA ILE A 52 -2.26 37.11 -11.70
C ILE A 52 -3.25 37.04 -12.86
N ASN A 53 -3.91 38.17 -13.14
CA ASN A 53 -4.83 38.33 -14.26
C ASN A 53 -4.62 39.69 -14.95
N LYS A 54 -5.43 39.96 -16.00
CA LYS A 54 -5.32 41.18 -16.76
C LYS A 54 -5.55 42.48 -15.97
N ASP A 55 -6.22 42.38 -14.83
CA ASP A 55 -6.62 43.55 -14.04
C ASP A 55 -5.60 43.90 -12.96
N ASN A 56 -4.83 42.89 -12.46
CA ASN A 56 -3.90 43.07 -11.35
C ASN A 56 -2.41 42.88 -11.69
N TYR A 57 -2.06 42.48 -12.92
CA TYR A 57 -0.67 42.12 -13.26
C TYR A 57 0.34 43.20 -13.00
N LYS A 58 -0.01 44.49 -13.23
CA LYS A 58 0.88 45.63 -13.01
C LYS A 58 1.22 45.81 -11.53
N GLU A 59 0.21 45.83 -10.69
CA GLU A 59 0.34 45.97 -9.24
C GLU A 59 1.16 44.82 -8.65
N VAL A 60 0.88 43.58 -9.07
CA VAL A 60 1.62 42.40 -8.61
C VAL A 60 3.08 42.52 -9.03
N PHE A 61 3.36 42.92 -10.27
CA PHE A 61 4.72 43.07 -10.77
C PHE A 61 5.48 44.17 -10.02
N GLU A 62 4.88 45.33 -9.78
CA GLU A 62 5.45 46.41 -8.99
C GLU A 62 5.77 45.96 -7.57
N ARG A 63 4.88 45.24 -6.94
CA ARG A 63 5.11 44.66 -5.61
C ARG A 63 6.28 43.69 -5.58
N LEU A 64 6.38 42.79 -6.55
CA LEU A 64 7.45 41.81 -6.63
C LEU A 64 8.82 42.42 -6.99
N THR A 65 8.84 43.58 -7.60
CA THR A 65 10.07 44.33 -7.99
C THR A 65 10.47 45.39 -6.98
N SER A 66 9.64 45.68 -5.97
CA SER A 66 9.84 46.76 -5.00
C SER A 66 11.20 46.69 -4.30
N ASP A 67 11.78 45.49 -4.11
CA ASP A 67 13.06 45.26 -3.46
C ASP A 67 14.25 45.34 -4.42
N GLY A 68 14.06 45.82 -5.64
CA GLY A 68 15.11 45.90 -6.68
C GLY A 68 15.49 44.52 -7.28
N LYS A 69 14.76 43.46 -6.96
CA LYS A 69 14.96 42.13 -7.52
C LYS A 69 14.20 42.00 -8.85
N GLN A 70 14.79 41.26 -9.78
CA GLN A 70 14.06 40.84 -10.98
C GLN A 70 13.39 39.49 -10.68
N PRO A 71 12.07 39.43 -10.46
CA PRO A 71 11.39 38.19 -10.15
C PRO A 71 11.33 37.26 -11.37
N VAL A 72 11.63 35.99 -11.16
CA VAL A 72 11.33 34.94 -12.13
C VAL A 72 10.06 34.25 -11.66
N LEU A 73 9.03 34.25 -12.49
CA LEU A 73 7.74 33.66 -12.15
C LEU A 73 7.57 32.32 -12.87
N PHE A 74 7.16 31.31 -12.13
CA PHE A 74 6.67 30.06 -12.68
C PHE A 74 5.16 30.11 -12.62
N ALA A 75 4.50 30.07 -13.77
CA ALA A 75 3.06 30.24 -13.86
C ALA A 75 2.36 28.93 -14.27
N LEU A 76 1.18 28.73 -13.73
CA LEU A 76 0.24 27.70 -14.13
C LEU A 76 -1.03 28.36 -14.64
N THR A 77 -1.67 27.74 -15.62
CA THR A 77 -3.04 28.08 -16.00
C THR A 77 -4.00 27.61 -14.89
N ASP A 78 -5.26 28.05 -14.94
CA ASP A 78 -6.30 27.57 -14.03
C ASP A 78 -6.42 26.04 -14.08
N ASP A 79 -6.47 25.46 -15.26
CA ASP A 79 -6.51 24.01 -15.45
C ASP A 79 -5.23 23.33 -14.94
N GLY A 80 -4.08 23.94 -15.15
CA GLY A 80 -2.79 23.44 -14.64
C GLY A 80 -2.73 23.45 -13.12
N TYR A 81 -3.23 24.50 -12.48
CA TYR A 81 -3.31 24.58 -11.02
C TYR A 81 -4.29 23.53 -10.44
N LYS A 82 -5.45 23.38 -11.09
CA LYS A 82 -6.41 22.34 -10.71
C LYS A 82 -5.83 20.95 -10.82
N ALA A 83 -5.16 20.64 -11.93
CA ALA A 83 -4.50 19.34 -12.12
C ALA A 83 -3.41 19.10 -11.07
N LEU A 84 -2.58 20.11 -10.77
CA LEU A 84 -1.55 20.02 -9.72
C LEU A 84 -2.17 19.73 -8.35
N SER A 85 -3.25 20.44 -8.01
CA SER A 85 -3.96 20.28 -6.72
C SER A 85 -4.55 18.89 -6.58
N MET A 86 -5.16 18.37 -7.65
CA MET A 86 -5.72 17.00 -7.67
C MET A 86 -4.61 15.96 -7.53
N ASN A 87 -3.54 16.07 -8.30
CA ASN A 87 -2.40 15.15 -8.22
C ASN A 87 -1.78 15.14 -6.81
N TYR A 88 -1.71 16.30 -6.15
CA TYR A 88 -1.22 16.38 -4.78
C TYR A 88 -2.16 15.68 -3.78
N ALA A 89 -3.46 15.83 -3.96
CA ALA A 89 -4.46 15.15 -3.14
C ALA A 89 -4.36 13.63 -3.31
N ASP A 90 -4.25 13.15 -4.54
CA ASP A 90 -4.12 11.72 -4.86
C ASP A 90 -2.83 11.13 -4.27
N LEU A 91 -1.71 11.84 -4.38
CA LEU A 91 -0.44 11.42 -3.76
C LEU A 91 -0.56 11.32 -2.25
N ARG A 92 -1.21 12.29 -1.61
CA ARG A 92 -1.43 12.28 -0.16
C ARG A 92 -2.28 11.09 0.27
N GLU A 93 -3.38 10.83 -0.44
CA GLU A 93 -4.25 9.68 -0.19
C GLU A 93 -3.48 8.36 -0.33
N HIS A 94 -2.68 8.24 -1.39
CA HIS A 94 -1.86 7.07 -1.63
C HIS A 94 -0.84 6.81 -0.49
N ILE A 95 -0.17 7.86 0.00
CA ILE A 95 0.76 7.76 1.13
C ILE A 95 0.04 7.32 2.40
N ILE A 96 -1.15 7.84 2.67
CA ILE A 96 -1.97 7.46 3.84
C ILE A 96 -2.35 5.98 3.73
N ALA A 97 -2.85 5.53 2.58
CA ALA A 97 -3.22 4.14 2.36
C ALA A 97 -2.02 3.18 2.55
N GLN A 98 -0.84 3.53 2.02
CA GLN A 98 0.37 2.73 2.25
C GLN A 98 0.75 2.65 3.73
N ARG A 99 0.62 3.76 4.46
CA ARG A 99 0.89 3.80 5.90
C ARG A 99 -0.05 2.89 6.69
N GLU A 100 -1.33 2.88 6.36
CA GLU A 100 -2.33 2.02 6.99
C GLU A 100 -2.02 0.53 6.75
N ILE A 101 -1.61 0.17 5.53
CA ILE A 101 -1.17 -1.20 5.22
C ILE A 101 0.04 -1.59 6.08
N ILE A 102 1.04 -0.72 6.21
CA ILE A 102 2.23 -0.98 7.02
C ILE A 102 1.85 -1.17 8.50
N ILE A 103 0.93 -0.35 9.03
CA ILE A 103 0.44 -0.47 10.40
C ILE A 103 -0.28 -1.81 10.59
N ALA A 104 -1.17 -2.20 9.68
CA ALA A 104 -1.88 -3.47 9.75
C ALA A 104 -0.92 -4.67 9.73
N TYR A 105 0.12 -4.64 8.89
CA TYR A 105 1.16 -5.67 8.90
C TYR A 105 1.92 -5.72 10.23
N LYS A 106 2.28 -4.57 10.80
CA LYS A 106 2.97 -4.52 12.09
C LYS A 106 2.13 -5.12 13.21
N GLU A 107 0.85 -4.80 13.26
CA GLU A 107 -0.08 -5.34 14.25
C GLU A 107 -0.25 -6.85 14.08
N TYR A 108 -0.40 -7.33 12.86
CA TYR A 108 -0.51 -8.75 12.56
C TYR A 108 0.68 -9.56 13.05
N TYR A 109 1.89 -9.02 12.98
CA TYR A 109 3.10 -9.70 13.45
C TYR A 109 3.36 -9.57 14.95
N LYS A 110 2.72 -8.60 15.64
CA LYS A 110 2.81 -8.44 17.10
C LYS A 110 1.93 -9.43 17.87
N THR A 111 0.78 -9.80 17.31
CA THR A 111 -0.26 -10.59 18.01
C THR A 111 0.16 -12.04 18.28
N GLU A 112 1.34 -12.50 17.87
CA GLU A 112 1.83 -13.85 18.07
C GLU A 112 2.91 -13.98 19.16
N GLU A 113 3.20 -12.91 19.92
CA GLU A 113 4.19 -12.95 21.03
C GLU A 113 3.55 -13.17 22.42
N GLU A 114 2.21 -13.31 22.52
CA GLU A 114 1.51 -13.77 23.72
C GLU A 114 1.20 -15.28 23.62
#